data_05d52342e7da6d7c78139195932b3287
#
_entry.id   05d52342e7da6d7c78139195932b3287
#
_cell.length_a   1.000
_cell.length_b   1.000
_cell.length_c   1.000
_cell.angle_alpha   90.00
_cell.angle_beta   90.00
_cell.angle_gamma   90.00
#
_symmetry.space_group_name_H-M   'P 1'
#
loop_
_entity.id
_entity.type
_entity.pdbx_description
1 polymer ?
#
loop_
_entity_poly.entity_id
_entity_poly.type
_entity_poly.pdbx_seq_one_letter_code
_entity_poly.pdbx_strand_id
1 'polypeptide(L)'
;MRPRLPAPGPLARPRGVLLTVCLISLATIWLCRLPKMCLSGEGSISHTVTHLTPPAHPPIDLSKADSPFISWPLARVCAESTAWAPGVVFVCDNNSGGIGNIRNYILTCVRYAIDAGASGLVLPQISTRSEKDLSNLMLGQRDFSYFFDEAHFRRSLHSACPQFTLYNTTADIPHAPDPFKAEMITPRNFGLRGGCDKRELNKHTGVFDKAFRKHVEQSAVDFSLPAPSLEHPRIIRFTWGVQWDWPVFRDGPEFASSYGGLLRFYPDILGLGQRAAGYMREYAMQNGASRKFAGLHLRTENDALSRWPKFDEQSGAYLERAGAMGFKAAYLATGNQTEAAKLTRAAKEKHGMAVVTKHELLKSHPADLEALKALTWDQQGLVDFVVLLECEYFFGVSPSSFSMTVAGKRHLKTEGLYTRPWRIGGDGDGRSWLAGKYEHYWEDWLFMFDSLWP
;
A
#
# COMPACT_ATOMS: atom_id res chain seq x y z
N MET A 1 42.60 38.48 -6.51
CA MET A 1 42.98 38.01 -7.86
C MET A 1 42.78 36.50 -7.90
N ARG A 2 41.73 36.01 -8.60
CA ARG A 2 41.49 34.60 -8.86
C ARG A 2 41.66 34.40 -10.38
N PRO A 3 42.36 33.34 -10.85
CA PRO A 3 42.53 33.11 -12.27
C PRO A 3 41.25 32.52 -12.91
N ARG A 4 40.88 33.03 -14.09
CA ARG A 4 39.80 32.51 -14.92
C ARG A 4 40.30 31.30 -15.71
N LEU A 5 39.52 30.21 -15.72
CA LEU A 5 39.69 29.05 -16.58
C LEU A 5 39.10 29.34 -17.98
N PRO A 6 39.68 28.83 -19.05
CA PRO A 6 39.20 29.04 -20.42
C PRO A 6 38.01 28.14 -20.79
N ALA A 7 37.16 28.66 -21.68
CA ALA A 7 35.99 28.01 -22.23
C ALA A 7 36.37 26.85 -23.21
N PRO A 8 35.59 25.76 -23.27
CA PRO A 8 35.83 24.69 -24.24
C PRO A 8 35.30 25.05 -25.64
N GLY A 9 36.11 24.75 -26.66
CA GLY A 9 35.80 24.93 -28.06
C GLY A 9 34.82 23.84 -28.62
N PRO A 10 34.27 24.05 -29.83
CA PRO A 10 33.19 23.24 -30.36
C PRO A 10 33.69 21.88 -30.90
N LEU A 11 33.07 20.82 -30.44
CA LEU A 11 33.28 19.45 -30.92
C LEU A 11 32.55 19.23 -32.26
N ALA A 12 33.31 18.77 -33.25
CA ALA A 12 32.84 18.39 -34.57
C ALA A 12 31.95 17.12 -34.50
N ARG A 13 30.83 17.14 -35.21
CA ARG A 13 29.95 15.99 -35.39
C ARG A 13 30.50 15.02 -36.48
N PRO A 14 30.59 13.74 -36.26
CA PRO A 14 30.73 12.76 -37.35
C PRO A 14 29.34 12.47 -37.96
N ARG A 15 29.16 12.80 -39.23
CA ARG A 15 28.13 12.27 -40.10
C ARG A 15 28.57 10.91 -40.62
N GLY A 16 27.78 9.86 -40.38
CA GLY A 16 27.97 8.62 -41.09
C GLY A 16 27.79 7.33 -40.30
N VAL A 17 26.66 7.11 -39.60
CA VAL A 17 26.22 5.75 -39.17
C VAL A 17 24.69 5.68 -39.08
N LEU A 18 23.97 6.06 -40.12
CA LEU A 18 22.48 5.96 -40.11
C LEU A 18 21.91 5.26 -41.33
N LEU A 19 22.68 4.43 -42.02
CA LEU A 19 22.21 3.74 -43.25
C LEU A 19 22.31 2.23 -43.23
N THR A 20 22.77 1.60 -42.15
CA THR A 20 22.93 0.14 -42.10
C THR A 20 21.93 -0.59 -41.22
N VAL A 21 21.08 0.09 -40.47
CA VAL A 21 20.10 -0.56 -39.57
C VAL A 21 18.72 -0.77 -40.22
N CYS A 22 18.40 -0.07 -41.31
CA CYS A 22 17.09 -0.19 -41.97
C CYS A 22 16.96 -1.37 -42.97
N LEU A 23 18.05 -2.09 -43.33
CA LEU A 23 17.99 -3.17 -44.31
C LEU A 23 17.85 -4.56 -43.67
N ILE A 24 18.03 -4.75 -42.39
CA ILE A 24 17.89 -6.05 -41.70
C ILE A 24 16.43 -6.27 -41.24
N SER A 25 15.62 -5.27 -41.12
CA SER A 25 14.21 -5.38 -40.67
C SER A 25 13.22 -5.79 -41.77
N LEU A 26 13.60 -5.77 -43.02
CA LEU A 26 12.73 -6.14 -44.16
C LEU A 26 12.92 -7.58 -44.63
N ALA A 27 13.99 -8.26 -44.23
CA ALA A 27 14.25 -9.65 -44.66
C ALA A 27 13.55 -10.70 -43.79
N THR A 28 13.09 -10.37 -42.57
CA THR A 28 12.43 -11.31 -41.67
C THR A 28 10.92 -11.41 -41.87
N ILE A 29 10.30 -10.52 -42.65
CA ILE A 29 8.84 -10.55 -42.94
C ILE A 29 8.50 -11.41 -44.16
N TRP A 30 9.48 -11.81 -44.95
CA TRP A 30 9.22 -12.55 -46.22
C TRP A 30 9.32 -14.09 -46.12
N LEU A 31 9.72 -14.65 -44.99
CA LEU A 31 9.89 -16.09 -44.80
C LEU A 31 8.73 -16.84 -44.16
N CYS A 32 7.62 -16.18 -43.86
CA CYS A 32 6.44 -16.83 -43.28
C CYS A 32 5.25 -17.01 -44.21
N ARG A 33 5.46 -17.06 -45.56
CA ARG A 33 4.40 -17.43 -46.50
C ARG A 33 4.82 -18.68 -47.28
N LEU A 34 4.60 -19.85 -46.70
CA LEU A 34 4.54 -21.11 -47.45
C LEU A 34 3.06 -21.46 -47.70
N PRO A 35 2.71 -21.89 -48.93
CA PRO A 35 1.36 -22.25 -49.28
C PRO A 35 0.96 -23.62 -48.70
N LYS A 36 -0.26 -23.68 -48.14
CA LYS A 36 -0.86 -24.96 -47.73
C LYS A 36 -1.16 -25.80 -48.97
N MET A 37 -0.53 -26.93 -49.09
CA MET A 37 -0.95 -27.99 -50.00
C MET A 37 -2.24 -28.63 -49.46
N CYS A 38 -3.32 -28.56 -50.26
CA CYS A 38 -4.53 -29.32 -50.05
C CYS A 38 -4.30 -30.79 -50.36
N LEU A 39 -4.51 -31.66 -49.38
CA LEU A 39 -4.80 -33.08 -49.63
C LEU A 39 -6.30 -33.28 -49.37
N SER A 40 -7.01 -33.55 -50.41
CA SER A 40 -8.41 -33.98 -50.42
C SER A 40 -8.51 -35.43 -49.92
N GLY A 41 -9.29 -35.63 -48.89
CA GLY A 41 -9.71 -36.93 -48.40
C GLY A 41 -11.09 -36.79 -47.71
N GLU A 42 -12.11 -37.28 -48.39
CA GLU A 42 -13.53 -37.29 -47.94
C GLU A 42 -13.68 -38.17 -46.71
N GLY A 43 -14.39 -37.66 -45.73
CA GLY A 43 -14.80 -38.40 -44.53
C GLY A 43 -15.55 -37.46 -43.58
N SER A 44 -16.81 -37.20 -43.90
CA SER A 44 -17.71 -36.37 -43.08
C SER A 44 -18.07 -37.12 -41.78
N ILE A 45 -17.48 -36.73 -40.65
CA ILE A 45 -18.06 -36.96 -39.32
C ILE A 45 -18.11 -35.60 -38.62
N SER A 46 -19.29 -35.00 -38.64
CA SER A 46 -19.62 -33.76 -37.94
C SER A 46 -19.69 -34.04 -36.42
N HIS A 47 -18.55 -33.96 -35.76
CA HIS A 47 -18.57 -33.79 -34.31
C HIS A 47 -18.64 -32.29 -34.02
N THR A 48 -19.83 -31.81 -33.74
CA THR A 48 -20.03 -30.47 -33.15
C THR A 48 -19.44 -30.51 -31.73
N VAL A 49 -18.14 -30.18 -31.63
CA VAL A 49 -17.53 -29.88 -30.34
C VAL A 49 -18.07 -28.52 -29.92
N THR A 50 -19.14 -28.53 -29.16
CA THR A 50 -19.54 -27.36 -28.39
C THR A 50 -18.42 -27.08 -27.41
N HIS A 51 -17.55 -26.12 -27.75
CA HIS A 51 -16.66 -25.51 -26.78
C HIS A 51 -17.57 -24.81 -25.74
N LEU A 52 -17.88 -25.53 -24.67
CA LEU A 52 -18.36 -24.93 -23.45
C LEU A 52 -17.22 -24.06 -22.93
N THR A 53 -17.20 -22.79 -23.31
CA THR A 53 -16.40 -21.78 -22.63
C THR A 53 -16.86 -21.81 -21.19
N PRO A 54 -15.96 -22.10 -20.20
CA PRO A 54 -16.33 -22.00 -18.80
C PRO A 54 -16.94 -20.62 -18.57
N PRO A 55 -17.98 -20.49 -17.73
CA PRO A 55 -18.54 -19.20 -17.42
C PRO A 55 -17.39 -18.30 -16.98
N ALA A 56 -17.17 -17.20 -17.68
CA ALA A 56 -16.15 -16.23 -17.34
C ALA A 56 -16.50 -15.71 -15.95
N HIS A 57 -15.76 -16.14 -14.93
CA HIS A 57 -15.87 -15.53 -13.60
C HIS A 57 -15.60 -14.04 -13.76
N PRO A 58 -16.43 -13.16 -13.17
CA PRO A 58 -16.16 -11.74 -13.24
C PRO A 58 -14.74 -11.46 -12.72
N PRO A 59 -14.00 -10.57 -13.36
CA PRO A 59 -12.64 -10.27 -12.94
C PRO A 59 -12.66 -9.79 -11.48
N ILE A 60 -11.70 -10.28 -10.68
CA ILE A 60 -11.58 -9.93 -9.26
C ILE A 60 -11.24 -8.45 -9.15
N ASP A 61 -12.09 -7.68 -8.45
CA ASP A 61 -11.85 -6.27 -8.16
C ASP A 61 -10.98 -6.10 -6.90
N LEU A 62 -9.67 -5.99 -7.08
CA LEU A 62 -8.72 -5.81 -5.99
C LEU A 62 -8.81 -4.44 -5.31
N SER A 63 -9.57 -3.49 -5.87
CA SER A 63 -9.77 -2.18 -5.24
C SER A 63 -10.72 -2.21 -4.05
N LYS A 64 -11.44 -3.31 -3.85
CA LYS A 64 -12.40 -3.48 -2.75
C LYS A 64 -11.70 -3.80 -1.42
N ALA A 65 -12.30 -3.34 -0.32
CA ALA A 65 -11.79 -3.61 1.02
C ALA A 65 -11.84 -5.10 1.40
N ASP A 66 -12.81 -5.84 0.84
CA ASP A 66 -13.05 -7.26 1.06
C ASP A 66 -12.57 -8.16 -0.08
N SER A 67 -11.77 -7.61 -1.01
CA SER A 67 -11.21 -8.40 -2.11
C SER A 67 -10.52 -9.66 -1.61
N PRO A 68 -10.64 -10.80 -2.32
CA PRO A 68 -9.98 -12.03 -1.94
C PRO A 68 -8.46 -11.86 -1.99
N PHE A 69 -7.76 -12.55 -1.09
CA PHE A 69 -6.30 -12.62 -1.17
C PHE A 69 -5.88 -13.54 -2.32
N ILE A 70 -5.03 -13.01 -3.18
CA ILE A 70 -4.42 -13.79 -4.29
C ILE A 70 -3.06 -14.28 -3.82
N SER A 71 -2.97 -15.57 -3.52
CA SER A 71 -1.79 -16.15 -2.84
C SER A 71 -0.59 -16.38 -3.75
N TRP A 72 -0.80 -16.67 -5.04
CA TRP A 72 0.29 -17.13 -5.92
C TRP A 72 1.42 -16.11 -6.13
N PRO A 73 1.22 -14.76 -6.17
CA PRO A 73 2.33 -13.84 -6.32
C PRO A 73 3.25 -13.83 -5.09
N LEU A 74 2.68 -13.92 -3.89
CA LEU A 74 3.47 -14.07 -2.67
C LEU A 74 4.15 -15.44 -2.62
N ALA A 75 3.46 -16.51 -3.03
CA ALA A 75 4.04 -17.86 -3.09
C ALA A 75 5.25 -17.91 -4.04
N ARG A 76 5.16 -17.23 -5.18
CA ARG A 76 6.31 -17.08 -6.12
C ARG A 76 7.51 -16.43 -5.43
N VAL A 77 7.28 -15.27 -4.77
CA VAL A 77 8.36 -14.54 -4.08
C VAL A 77 8.98 -15.39 -2.96
N CYS A 78 8.19 -16.15 -2.22
CA CYS A 78 8.71 -17.06 -1.19
C CYS A 78 9.48 -18.24 -1.79
N ALA A 79 9.06 -18.76 -2.94
CA ALA A 79 9.75 -19.84 -3.64
C ALA A 79 11.08 -19.38 -4.29
N GLU A 80 11.15 -18.13 -4.71
CA GLU A 80 12.36 -17.50 -5.25
C GLU A 80 13.42 -17.24 -4.16
N SER A 81 13.03 -17.16 -2.89
CA SER A 81 13.96 -17.05 -1.77
C SER A 81 14.71 -18.38 -1.59
N THR A 82 15.99 -18.39 -1.91
CA THR A 82 16.80 -19.63 -2.01
C THR A 82 17.47 -20.04 -0.69
N ALA A 83 17.42 -19.19 0.32
CA ALA A 83 18.20 -19.40 1.56
C ALA A 83 17.36 -19.10 2.80
N TRP A 84 16.51 -20.03 3.16
CA TRP A 84 15.79 -20.01 4.44
C TRP A 84 16.75 -20.39 5.56
N ALA A 85 16.83 -19.54 6.59
CA ALA A 85 17.73 -19.70 7.73
C ALA A 85 16.92 -20.22 8.95
N PRO A 86 17.02 -21.51 9.29
CA PRO A 86 16.34 -22.04 10.48
C PRO A 86 16.71 -21.24 11.74
N GLY A 87 15.71 -20.90 12.55
CA GLY A 87 15.90 -20.16 13.79
C GLY A 87 16.03 -18.65 13.64
N VAL A 88 16.02 -18.08 12.43
CA VAL A 88 15.89 -16.63 12.26
C VAL A 88 14.41 -16.27 12.33
N VAL A 89 14.03 -15.46 13.32
CA VAL A 89 12.63 -15.07 13.60
C VAL A 89 12.51 -13.55 13.61
N PHE A 90 11.60 -13.02 12.79
CA PHE A 90 11.36 -11.58 12.71
C PHE A 90 10.22 -11.14 13.63
N VAL A 91 10.39 -9.94 14.21
CA VAL A 91 9.38 -9.25 15.02
C VAL A 91 9.04 -7.92 14.35
N CYS A 92 7.77 -7.75 13.96
CA CYS A 92 7.25 -6.60 13.22
C CYS A 92 6.32 -5.73 14.10
N ASP A 93 6.74 -5.41 15.32
CA ASP A 93 5.92 -4.72 16.33
C ASP A 93 6.26 -3.24 16.50
N ASN A 94 7.30 -2.72 15.86
CA ASN A 94 7.68 -1.32 15.92
C ASN A 94 6.90 -0.45 14.92
N ASN A 95 5.61 -0.71 14.75
CA ASN A 95 4.72 0.08 13.92
C ASN A 95 4.14 1.25 14.72
N SER A 96 3.81 2.35 14.06
CA SER A 96 3.22 3.52 14.71
C SER A 96 2.54 4.46 13.71
N GLY A 97 1.73 5.38 14.23
CA GLY A 97 1.01 6.35 13.43
C GLY A 97 -0.38 5.89 13.01
N GLY A 98 -0.88 6.42 11.89
CA GLY A 98 -2.17 6.03 11.33
C GLY A 98 -2.11 4.71 10.57
N ILE A 99 -3.28 4.18 10.21
CA ILE A 99 -3.44 2.87 9.55
C ILE A 99 -2.58 2.71 8.29
N GLY A 100 -2.39 3.78 7.49
CA GLY A 100 -1.55 3.72 6.30
C GLY A 100 -0.09 3.39 6.65
N ASN A 101 0.44 3.99 7.71
CA ASN A 101 1.80 3.70 8.19
C ASN A 101 1.91 2.31 8.80
N ILE A 102 0.98 1.94 9.69
CA ILE A 102 0.98 0.63 10.39
C ILE A 102 0.91 -0.50 9.36
N ARG A 103 -0.01 -0.39 8.42
CA ARG A 103 -0.20 -1.36 7.34
C ARG A 103 1.07 -1.51 6.50
N ASN A 104 1.61 -0.39 6.05
CA ASN A 104 2.85 -0.38 5.26
C ASN A 104 4.04 -0.98 6.02
N TYR A 105 4.19 -0.60 7.29
CA TYR A 105 5.25 -1.14 8.14
C TYR A 105 5.20 -2.67 8.23
N ILE A 106 4.02 -3.23 8.53
CA ILE A 106 3.87 -4.68 8.68
C ILE A 106 4.21 -5.39 7.35
N LEU A 107 3.65 -4.91 6.24
CA LEU A 107 3.89 -5.51 4.92
C LEU A 107 5.37 -5.42 4.51
N THR A 108 6.00 -4.27 4.73
CA THR A 108 7.43 -4.08 4.46
C THR A 108 8.29 -5.00 5.33
N CYS A 109 7.99 -5.09 6.63
CA CYS A 109 8.70 -6.00 7.53
C CYS A 109 8.59 -7.47 7.10
N VAL A 110 7.38 -7.93 6.74
CA VAL A 110 7.18 -9.29 6.23
C VAL A 110 7.97 -9.51 4.92
N ARG A 111 7.99 -8.51 4.03
CA ARG A 111 8.75 -8.64 2.78
C ARG A 111 10.26 -8.73 3.02
N TYR A 112 10.78 -7.94 3.96
CA TYR A 112 12.20 -8.02 4.36
C TYR A 112 12.52 -9.33 5.09
N ALA A 113 11.60 -9.88 5.88
CA ALA A 113 11.75 -11.18 6.51
C ALA A 113 11.90 -12.31 5.47
N ILE A 114 11.12 -12.24 4.37
CA ILE A 114 11.26 -13.16 3.23
C ILE A 114 12.64 -13.00 2.57
N ASP A 115 13.10 -11.77 2.32
CA ASP A 115 14.40 -11.50 1.71
C ASP A 115 15.57 -11.95 2.61
N ALA A 116 15.41 -11.81 3.92
CA ALA A 116 16.35 -12.34 4.92
C ALA A 116 16.42 -13.87 4.94
N GLY A 117 15.42 -14.55 4.37
CA GLY A 117 15.25 -16.00 4.53
C GLY A 117 14.84 -16.42 5.94
N ALA A 118 14.12 -15.58 6.67
CA ALA A 118 13.65 -15.90 8.01
C ALA A 118 12.69 -17.08 8.02
N SER A 119 12.89 -18.04 8.92
CA SER A 119 12.02 -19.22 9.07
C SER A 119 10.85 -18.98 10.04
N GLY A 120 10.85 -17.86 10.75
CA GLY A 120 9.80 -17.51 11.71
C GLY A 120 9.39 -16.05 11.68
N LEU A 121 8.15 -15.80 12.02
CA LEU A 121 7.58 -14.48 12.20
C LEU A 121 6.73 -14.48 13.47
N VAL A 122 6.89 -13.45 14.31
CA VAL A 122 5.97 -13.22 15.42
C VAL A 122 4.79 -12.42 14.91
N LEU A 123 3.58 -12.81 15.32
CA LEU A 123 2.35 -12.09 14.97
C LEU A 123 2.49 -10.62 15.39
N PRO A 124 2.37 -9.66 14.47
CA PRO A 124 2.60 -8.25 14.79
C PRO A 124 1.60 -7.72 15.82
N GLN A 125 2.09 -7.06 16.84
CA GLN A 125 1.24 -6.23 17.70
C GLN A 125 1.03 -4.86 17.06
N ILE A 126 -0.09 -4.21 17.38
CA ILE A 126 -0.49 -2.92 16.82
C ILE A 126 -0.20 -1.82 17.85
N SER A 127 0.66 -0.88 17.50
CA SER A 127 0.88 0.31 18.32
C SER A 127 -0.33 1.24 18.24
N THR A 128 -0.80 1.69 19.40
CA THR A 128 -1.89 2.66 19.50
C THR A 128 -1.35 4.05 19.80
N ARG A 129 -2.05 5.06 19.33
CA ARG A 129 -1.74 6.46 19.64
C ARG A 129 -2.76 7.08 20.61
N SER A 130 -2.38 8.20 21.17
CA SER A 130 -3.27 8.96 22.05
C SER A 130 -4.37 9.66 21.25
N GLU A 131 -5.62 9.49 21.66
CA GLU A 131 -6.73 10.25 21.08
C GLU A 131 -6.72 11.73 21.49
N LYS A 132 -6.09 12.05 22.63
CA LYS A 132 -5.96 13.41 23.15
C LYS A 132 -4.79 14.17 22.54
N ASP A 133 -3.72 13.45 22.21
CA ASP A 133 -2.52 13.99 21.58
C ASP A 133 -2.07 13.07 20.45
N LEU A 134 -2.50 13.36 19.24
CA LEU A 134 -2.23 12.55 18.05
C LEU A 134 -0.75 12.48 17.69
N SER A 135 0.10 13.35 18.25
CA SER A 135 1.56 13.29 18.09
C SER A 135 2.21 12.21 18.94
N ASN A 136 1.53 11.75 20.00
CA ASN A 136 1.95 10.60 20.80
C ASN A 136 1.53 9.29 20.10
N LEU A 137 2.43 8.77 19.28
CA LEU A 137 2.20 7.63 18.40
C LEU A 137 2.38 6.25 19.05
N MET A 138 2.84 6.20 20.32
CA MET A 138 3.20 4.97 21.02
C MET A 138 2.63 4.96 22.43
N LEU A 139 1.31 5.01 22.56
CA LEU A 139 0.62 4.95 23.86
C LEU A 139 0.67 3.54 24.47
N GLY A 140 0.66 2.51 23.64
CA GLY A 140 0.68 1.11 24.04
C GLY A 140 0.60 0.18 22.83
N GLN A 141 0.49 -1.11 23.11
CA GLN A 141 0.31 -2.14 22.07
C GLN A 141 -1.00 -2.89 22.27
N ARG A 142 -1.59 -3.35 21.19
CA ARG A 142 -2.79 -4.17 21.12
C ARG A 142 -2.52 -5.38 20.25
N ASP A 143 -3.36 -6.39 20.39
CA ASP A 143 -3.32 -7.58 19.57
C ASP A 143 -3.56 -7.23 18.09
N PHE A 144 -3.12 -8.09 17.20
CA PHE A 144 -3.26 -7.94 15.76
C PHE A 144 -4.71 -7.72 15.32
N SER A 145 -5.66 -8.39 16.02
CA SER A 145 -7.10 -8.27 15.81
C SER A 145 -7.68 -6.88 16.12
N TYR A 146 -6.90 -5.98 16.72
CA TYR A 146 -7.32 -4.61 16.91
C TYR A 146 -7.65 -3.88 15.59
N PHE A 147 -6.93 -4.22 14.50
CA PHE A 147 -7.16 -3.68 13.16
C PHE A 147 -7.47 -4.75 12.12
N PHE A 148 -6.90 -5.95 12.23
CA PHE A 148 -6.87 -6.91 11.14
C PHE A 148 -7.49 -8.27 11.51
N ASP A 149 -8.00 -8.96 10.49
CA ASP A 149 -8.47 -10.35 10.58
C ASP A 149 -7.26 -11.28 10.72
N GLU A 150 -6.98 -11.69 11.95
CA GLU A 150 -5.87 -12.59 12.27
C GLU A 150 -6.01 -13.96 11.59
N ALA A 151 -7.21 -14.51 11.56
CA ALA A 151 -7.45 -15.80 10.93
C ALA A 151 -7.20 -15.74 9.42
N HIS A 152 -7.57 -14.63 8.77
CA HIS A 152 -7.24 -14.37 7.38
C HIS A 152 -5.74 -14.28 7.17
N PHE A 153 -5.03 -13.48 7.97
CA PHE A 153 -3.58 -13.30 7.88
C PHE A 153 -2.84 -14.65 8.01
N ARG A 154 -3.18 -15.44 9.03
CA ARG A 154 -2.55 -16.76 9.26
C ARG A 154 -2.76 -17.71 8.08
N ARG A 155 -4.00 -17.87 7.62
CA ARG A 155 -4.30 -18.74 6.47
C ARG A 155 -3.60 -18.26 5.19
N SER A 156 -3.65 -16.97 4.92
CA SER A 156 -3.06 -16.37 3.72
C SER A 156 -1.55 -16.50 3.69
N LEU A 157 -0.89 -16.21 4.79
CA LEU A 157 0.58 -16.32 4.90
C LEU A 157 1.00 -17.80 4.81
N HIS A 158 0.35 -18.69 5.53
CA HIS A 158 0.67 -20.13 5.50
C HIS A 158 0.48 -20.73 4.11
N SER A 159 -0.60 -20.37 3.41
CA SER A 159 -0.84 -20.89 2.05
C SER A 159 0.16 -20.40 1.01
N ALA A 160 0.69 -19.20 1.19
CA ALA A 160 1.63 -18.58 0.24
C ALA A 160 3.11 -18.87 0.60
N CYS A 161 3.44 -18.84 1.89
CA CYS A 161 4.80 -19.01 2.41
C CYS A 161 4.84 -20.04 3.53
N PRO A 162 4.68 -21.33 3.24
CA PRO A 162 4.70 -22.39 4.25
C PRO A 162 6.03 -22.51 5.00
N GLN A 163 7.08 -21.86 4.52
CA GLN A 163 8.39 -21.79 5.16
C GLN A 163 8.39 -20.97 6.47
N PHE A 164 7.41 -20.05 6.63
CA PHE A 164 7.26 -19.30 7.86
C PHE A 164 6.52 -20.10 8.94
N THR A 165 7.14 -20.25 10.09
CA THR A 165 6.43 -20.57 11.35
C THR A 165 5.92 -19.27 11.95
N LEU A 166 4.61 -19.14 12.17
CA LEU A 166 4.00 -17.97 12.78
C LEU A 166 3.78 -18.20 14.27
N TYR A 167 4.52 -17.47 15.11
CA TYR A 167 4.42 -17.50 16.57
C TYR A 167 3.41 -16.43 17.06
N ASN A 168 2.67 -16.67 18.12
CA ASN A 168 1.77 -15.68 18.70
C ASN A 168 2.56 -14.57 19.39
N THR A 169 3.58 -14.97 20.17
CA THR A 169 4.46 -14.08 20.92
C THR A 169 5.91 -14.54 20.81
N THR A 170 6.84 -13.73 21.26
CA THR A 170 8.25 -14.12 21.35
C THR A 170 8.45 -15.26 22.37
N ALA A 171 7.59 -15.39 23.38
CA ALA A 171 7.66 -16.46 24.36
C ALA A 171 7.31 -17.85 23.78
N ASP A 172 6.60 -17.90 22.66
CA ASP A 172 6.24 -19.16 21.99
C ASP A 172 7.39 -19.71 21.12
N ILE A 173 8.46 -18.96 20.94
CA ILE A 173 9.62 -19.41 20.17
C ILE A 173 10.42 -20.38 21.03
N PRO A 174 10.59 -21.67 20.62
CA PRO A 174 11.38 -22.62 21.38
C PRO A 174 12.80 -22.11 21.58
N HIS A 175 13.33 -22.27 22.79
CA HIS A 175 14.69 -21.84 23.16
C HIS A 175 14.95 -20.32 22.97
N ALA A 176 13.90 -19.51 22.94
CA ALA A 176 14.05 -18.08 22.74
C ALA A 176 14.98 -17.45 23.78
N PRO A 177 15.94 -16.59 23.37
CA PRO A 177 16.64 -15.75 24.31
C PRO A 177 15.66 -14.74 24.94
N ASP A 178 16.08 -14.12 26.04
CA ASP A 178 15.31 -13.05 26.68
C ASP A 178 14.83 -12.04 25.61
N PRO A 179 13.52 -11.73 25.55
CA PRO A 179 12.97 -10.79 24.55
C PRO A 179 13.66 -9.43 24.54
N PHE A 180 14.19 -8.97 25.67
CA PHE A 180 14.97 -7.72 25.77
C PHE A 180 16.33 -7.79 25.05
N LYS A 181 16.79 -8.98 24.68
CA LYS A 181 17.98 -9.20 23.87
C LYS A 181 17.70 -9.38 22.39
N ALA A 182 16.47 -9.13 21.94
CA ALA A 182 16.17 -9.13 20.51
C ALA A 182 17.09 -8.14 19.77
N GLU A 183 17.71 -8.62 18.71
CA GLU A 183 18.62 -7.82 17.88
C GLU A 183 17.80 -6.82 17.06
N MET A 184 17.97 -5.53 17.34
CA MET A 184 17.26 -4.47 16.60
C MET A 184 18.01 -4.13 15.33
N ILE A 185 17.29 -4.16 14.20
CA ILE A 185 17.82 -3.70 12.92
C ILE A 185 17.09 -2.43 12.46
N THR A 186 17.87 -1.52 11.91
CA THR A 186 17.40 -0.26 11.32
C THR A 186 17.95 -0.13 9.90
N PRO A 187 17.39 0.73 9.05
CA PRO A 187 17.97 1.00 7.73
C PRO A 187 19.46 1.38 7.76
N ARG A 188 19.93 2.00 8.85
CA ARG A 188 21.34 2.38 9.03
C ARG A 188 22.30 1.21 9.11
N ASN A 189 21.83 0.05 9.52
CA ASN A 189 22.67 -1.15 9.56
C ASN A 189 23.06 -1.66 8.16
N PHE A 190 22.27 -1.29 7.13
CA PHE A 190 22.38 -1.87 5.78
C PHE A 190 22.49 -0.82 4.67
N GLY A 191 22.30 0.45 4.97
CA GLY A 191 22.33 1.55 4.01
C GLY A 191 23.42 2.58 4.34
N LEU A 192 23.67 3.47 3.38
CA LEU A 192 24.61 4.58 3.54
C LEU A 192 24.09 5.64 4.51
N ARG A 193 22.76 5.74 4.65
CA ARG A 193 22.08 6.66 5.55
C ARG A 193 20.88 5.98 6.18
N GLY A 194 20.32 6.56 7.23
CA GLY A 194 19.08 6.06 7.82
C GLY A 194 17.90 6.39 6.93
N GLY A 195 17.15 5.36 6.55
CA GLY A 195 15.88 5.49 5.88
C GLY A 195 15.93 5.79 4.40
N CYS A 196 14.76 6.15 3.88
CA CYS A 196 14.53 6.45 2.48
C CYS A 196 14.89 7.87 2.05
N ASP A 197 15.54 8.65 2.91
CA ASP A 197 15.90 10.05 2.66
C ASP A 197 16.72 10.25 1.38
N LYS A 198 17.47 9.23 0.99
CA LYS A 198 18.30 9.23 -0.21
C LYS A 198 18.28 7.86 -0.85
N ARG A 199 17.15 7.53 -1.42
CA ARG A 199 16.87 6.21 -1.98
C ARG A 199 17.89 5.76 -3.02
N GLU A 200 18.34 6.67 -3.88
CA GLU A 200 19.38 6.39 -4.87
C GLU A 200 20.75 6.05 -4.27
N LEU A 201 20.98 6.46 -3.01
CA LEU A 201 22.18 6.13 -2.23
C LEU A 201 21.97 4.96 -1.26
N ASN A 202 20.71 4.70 -0.87
CA ASN A 202 20.32 3.63 0.05
C ASN A 202 19.88 2.40 -0.73
N LYS A 203 20.78 1.78 -1.46
CA LYS A 203 20.48 0.59 -2.27
C LYS A 203 20.30 -0.70 -1.45
N HIS A 204 19.84 -0.58 -0.21
CA HIS A 204 19.74 -1.72 0.70
C HIS A 204 18.73 -2.76 0.23
N THR A 205 17.64 -2.40 -0.43
CA THR A 205 16.70 -3.37 -1.02
C THR A 205 17.33 -4.32 -2.03
N GLY A 206 18.37 -3.90 -2.73
CA GLY A 206 19.04 -4.73 -3.74
C GLY A 206 20.10 -5.65 -3.18
N VAL A 207 20.52 -5.46 -1.94
CA VAL A 207 21.65 -6.15 -1.31
C VAL A 207 21.34 -6.63 0.11
N PHE A 208 20.10 -6.47 0.56
CA PHE A 208 19.73 -6.71 1.95
C PHE A 208 19.97 -8.16 2.36
N ASP A 209 19.61 -9.12 1.55
CA ASP A 209 19.79 -10.55 1.81
C ASP A 209 21.24 -10.89 2.20
N LYS A 210 22.20 -10.38 1.42
CA LYS A 210 23.64 -10.58 1.66
C LYS A 210 24.15 -9.79 2.86
N ALA A 211 23.71 -8.52 2.95
CA ALA A 211 24.11 -7.64 4.05
C ALA A 211 23.56 -8.14 5.38
N PHE A 212 22.33 -8.65 5.40
CA PHE A 212 21.71 -9.23 6.58
C PHE A 212 22.45 -10.49 7.06
N ARG A 213 22.78 -11.42 6.16
CA ARG A 213 23.55 -12.61 6.50
C ARG A 213 24.90 -12.24 7.13
N LYS A 214 25.63 -11.33 6.47
CA LYS A 214 26.88 -10.81 7.01
C LYS A 214 26.71 -10.16 8.38
N HIS A 215 25.61 -9.40 8.58
CA HIS A 215 25.30 -8.80 9.89
C HIS A 215 25.06 -9.85 10.96
N VAL A 216 24.31 -10.92 10.68
CA VAL A 216 24.05 -12.02 11.60
C VAL A 216 25.35 -12.79 11.93
N GLU A 217 26.19 -13.04 10.93
CA GLU A 217 27.50 -13.67 11.11
C GLU A 217 28.40 -12.80 11.98
N GLN A 218 28.51 -11.50 11.71
CA GLN A 218 29.33 -10.58 12.46
C GLN A 218 28.85 -10.43 13.90
N SER A 219 27.55 -10.28 14.11
CA SER A 219 26.98 -10.18 15.45
C SER A 219 27.14 -11.48 16.25
N ALA A 220 27.17 -12.63 15.59
CA ALA A 220 27.50 -13.89 16.25
C ALA A 220 28.92 -13.89 16.78
N VAL A 221 29.89 -13.37 16.03
CA VAL A 221 31.30 -13.20 16.50
C VAL A 221 31.38 -12.16 17.58
N ASP A 222 30.83 -10.97 17.40
CA ASP A 222 30.94 -9.84 18.32
C ASP A 222 30.35 -10.14 19.71
N PHE A 223 29.27 -10.92 19.75
CA PHE A 223 28.55 -11.27 20.97
C PHE A 223 28.77 -12.73 21.41
N SER A 224 29.67 -13.46 20.76
CA SER A 224 29.97 -14.88 21.07
C SER A 224 28.70 -15.75 21.08
N LEU A 225 27.81 -15.53 20.07
CA LEU A 225 26.58 -16.27 19.92
C LEU A 225 26.77 -17.45 18.95
N PRO A 226 26.04 -18.55 19.13
CA PRO A 226 26.01 -19.63 18.14
C PRO A 226 25.37 -19.17 16.83
N ALA A 227 25.64 -19.90 15.75
CA ALA A 227 24.94 -19.70 14.49
C ALA A 227 23.43 -19.92 14.69
N PRO A 228 22.55 -19.19 13.96
CA PRO A 228 21.11 -19.38 14.03
C PRO A 228 20.72 -20.84 13.76
N SER A 229 19.93 -21.42 14.63
CA SER A 229 19.31 -22.74 14.48
C SER A 229 18.01 -22.79 15.27
N LEU A 230 17.25 -23.89 15.16
CA LEU A 230 16.04 -24.06 15.97
C LEU A 230 16.35 -24.12 17.47
N GLU A 231 17.53 -24.62 17.85
CA GLU A 231 18.01 -24.68 19.24
C GLU A 231 18.59 -23.35 19.72
N HIS A 232 19.02 -22.51 18.76
CA HIS A 232 19.62 -21.22 19.04
C HIS A 232 18.98 -20.14 18.17
N PRO A 233 17.71 -19.79 18.41
CA PRO A 233 16.99 -18.82 17.58
C PRO A 233 17.57 -17.41 17.75
N ARG A 234 17.62 -16.69 16.63
CA ARG A 234 17.97 -15.27 16.57
C ARG A 234 16.71 -14.48 16.33
N ILE A 235 16.31 -13.67 17.30
CA ILE A 235 15.13 -12.83 17.24
C ILE A 235 15.54 -11.46 16.71
N ILE A 236 15.02 -11.10 15.54
CA ILE A 236 15.35 -9.86 14.83
C ILE A 236 14.17 -8.91 14.90
N ARG A 237 14.29 -7.82 15.64
CA ARG A 237 13.28 -6.78 15.70
C ARG A 237 13.52 -5.73 14.63
N PHE A 238 12.62 -5.66 13.68
CA PHE A 238 12.62 -4.69 12.58
C PHE A 238 12.10 -3.34 13.10
N THR A 239 12.94 -2.32 13.06
CA THR A 239 12.61 -1.00 13.63
C THR A 239 12.68 0.12 12.59
N TRP A 240 12.07 1.27 12.88
CA TRP A 240 12.02 2.44 12.00
C TRP A 240 11.27 2.17 10.69
N GLY A 241 10.16 1.47 10.77
CA GLY A 241 9.44 0.86 9.67
C GLY A 241 9.17 1.73 8.46
N VAL A 242 8.73 2.98 8.66
CA VAL A 242 8.43 3.90 7.55
C VAL A 242 9.67 4.39 6.80
N GLN A 243 10.86 4.12 7.33
CA GLN A 243 12.13 4.52 6.72
C GLN A 243 12.78 3.40 5.90
N TRP A 244 12.21 2.21 5.89
CA TRP A 244 12.61 1.15 4.99
C TRP A 244 11.92 1.35 3.64
N ASP A 245 12.69 1.30 2.55
CA ASP A 245 12.13 1.41 1.23
C ASP A 245 12.12 0.05 0.54
N TRP A 246 10.93 -0.45 0.28
CA TRP A 246 10.74 -1.56 -0.65
C TRP A 246 9.87 -1.05 -1.78
N PRO A 247 10.44 -0.78 -2.97
CA PRO A 247 9.64 -0.31 -4.09
C PRO A 247 8.57 -1.35 -4.44
N VAL A 248 7.28 -0.96 -4.36
CA VAL A 248 6.15 -1.89 -4.50
C VAL A 248 6.13 -2.64 -5.83
N PHE A 249 6.69 -2.05 -6.89
CA PHE A 249 6.78 -2.64 -8.23
C PHE A 249 7.96 -3.60 -8.42
N ARG A 250 8.87 -3.71 -7.43
CA ARG A 250 10.09 -4.52 -7.53
C ARG A 250 9.82 -6.00 -7.80
N ASP A 251 8.81 -6.55 -7.14
CA ASP A 251 8.45 -7.97 -7.23
C ASP A 251 7.39 -8.25 -8.31
N GLY A 252 7.17 -7.31 -9.22
CA GLY A 252 6.23 -7.42 -10.34
C GLY A 252 4.82 -6.90 -10.03
N PRO A 253 4.02 -6.64 -11.07
CA PRO A 253 2.71 -5.97 -10.94
C PRO A 253 1.68 -6.82 -10.20
N GLU A 254 1.73 -8.14 -10.34
CA GLU A 254 0.80 -9.05 -9.67
C GLU A 254 1.06 -9.07 -8.16
N PHE A 255 2.32 -9.10 -7.73
CA PHE A 255 2.69 -8.98 -6.34
C PHE A 255 2.28 -7.60 -5.80
N ALA A 256 2.63 -6.54 -6.50
CA ALA A 256 2.30 -5.18 -6.12
C ALA A 256 0.80 -4.97 -5.89
N SER A 257 -0.06 -5.55 -6.74
CA SER A 257 -1.52 -5.38 -6.66
C SER A 257 -2.20 -6.27 -5.62
N SER A 258 -1.61 -7.41 -5.25
CA SER A 258 -2.26 -8.41 -4.40
C SER A 258 -1.70 -8.51 -2.99
N TYR A 259 -0.43 -8.14 -2.79
CA TYR A 259 0.27 -8.33 -1.52
C TYR A 259 -0.39 -7.60 -0.34
N GLY A 260 -0.93 -6.42 -0.59
CA GLY A 260 -1.68 -5.67 0.41
C GLY A 260 -2.94 -6.39 0.93
N GLY A 261 -3.49 -7.32 0.15
CA GLY A 261 -4.60 -8.16 0.56
C GLY A 261 -4.29 -9.14 1.70
N LEU A 262 -3.00 -9.32 2.06
CA LEU A 262 -2.58 -10.07 3.25
C LEU A 262 -3.17 -9.47 4.54
N LEU A 263 -3.36 -8.15 4.58
CA LEU A 263 -3.92 -7.42 5.71
C LEU A 263 -5.37 -7.01 5.43
N ARG A 264 -6.32 -7.90 5.76
CA ARG A 264 -7.75 -7.60 5.75
C ARG A 264 -8.14 -6.96 7.08
N PHE A 265 -9.02 -5.97 7.06
CA PHE A 265 -9.54 -5.36 8.28
C PHE A 265 -10.37 -6.34 9.12
N TYR A 266 -10.41 -6.10 10.42
CA TYR A 266 -11.21 -6.90 11.35
C TYR A 266 -12.68 -6.95 10.88
N PRO A 267 -13.33 -8.11 10.89
CA PRO A 267 -14.62 -8.33 10.22
C PRO A 267 -15.72 -7.35 10.62
N ASP A 268 -15.84 -7.01 11.92
CA ASP A 268 -16.89 -6.10 12.39
C ASP A 268 -16.67 -4.66 11.87
N ILE A 269 -15.42 -4.21 11.84
CA ILE A 269 -15.06 -2.90 11.31
C ILE A 269 -15.31 -2.85 9.80
N LEU A 270 -14.89 -3.89 9.08
CA LEU A 270 -15.11 -4.02 7.65
C LEU A 270 -16.61 -4.01 7.32
N GLY A 271 -17.40 -4.82 8.04
CA GLY A 271 -18.84 -4.90 7.86
C GLY A 271 -19.55 -3.58 8.16
N LEU A 272 -19.16 -2.87 9.22
CA LEU A 272 -19.71 -1.54 9.54
C LEU A 272 -19.39 -0.54 8.42
N GLY A 273 -18.15 -0.53 7.91
CA GLY A 273 -17.75 0.33 6.80
C GLY A 273 -18.52 0.05 5.51
N GLN A 274 -18.77 -1.22 5.20
CA GLN A 274 -19.57 -1.62 4.03
C GLN A 274 -21.03 -1.16 4.14
N ARG A 275 -21.65 -1.30 5.34
CA ARG A 275 -23.01 -0.78 5.58
C ARG A 275 -23.06 0.73 5.48
N ALA A 276 -22.08 1.43 6.09
CA ALA A 276 -21.97 2.89 5.98
C ALA A 276 -21.82 3.35 4.51
N ALA A 277 -21.07 2.63 3.69
CA ALA A 277 -20.98 2.91 2.25
C ALA A 277 -22.33 2.68 1.52
N GLY A 278 -23.11 1.68 1.94
CA GLY A 278 -24.49 1.48 1.49
C GLY A 278 -25.39 2.66 1.80
N TYR A 279 -25.39 3.09 3.05
CA TYR A 279 -26.15 4.27 3.51
C TYR A 279 -25.72 5.56 2.81
N MET A 280 -24.43 5.70 2.52
CA MET A 280 -23.94 6.85 1.77
C MET A 280 -24.46 6.88 0.34
N ARG A 281 -24.62 5.73 -0.33
CA ARG A 281 -25.27 5.65 -1.66
C ARG A 281 -26.74 6.04 -1.59
N GLU A 282 -27.45 5.69 -0.53
CA GLU A 282 -28.84 6.10 -0.31
C GLU A 282 -28.92 7.60 -0.03
N TYR A 283 -28.05 8.13 0.82
CA TYR A 283 -27.93 9.56 1.07
C TYR A 283 -27.65 10.35 -0.22
N ALA A 284 -26.77 9.85 -1.07
CA ALA A 284 -26.47 10.47 -2.37
C ALA A 284 -27.71 10.47 -3.30
N MET A 285 -28.49 9.39 -3.32
CA MET A 285 -29.72 9.32 -4.10
C MET A 285 -30.76 10.35 -3.63
N GLN A 286 -30.88 10.55 -2.32
CA GLN A 286 -31.83 11.53 -1.74
C GLN A 286 -31.43 12.99 -2.05
N ASN A 287 -30.13 13.28 -2.20
CA ASN A 287 -29.62 14.64 -2.37
C ASN A 287 -29.23 14.99 -3.82
N GLY A 288 -29.14 14.03 -4.72
CA GLY A 288 -28.64 14.28 -6.08
C GLY A 288 -29.21 13.41 -7.17
N ALA A 289 -30.27 12.64 -6.89
CA ALA A 289 -30.88 11.68 -7.83
C ALA A 289 -29.89 10.67 -8.44
N SER A 290 -28.75 10.42 -7.78
CA SER A 290 -27.71 9.48 -8.17
C SER A 290 -27.11 8.80 -6.94
N ARG A 291 -26.78 7.52 -7.05
CA ARG A 291 -26.08 6.77 -5.98
C ARG A 291 -24.57 7.09 -5.91
N LYS A 292 -24.08 7.98 -6.75
CA LYS A 292 -22.68 8.40 -6.81
C LYS A 292 -22.38 9.50 -5.81
N PHE A 293 -21.28 9.37 -5.10
CA PHE A 293 -20.82 10.36 -4.13
C PHE A 293 -19.32 10.58 -4.23
N ALA A 294 -18.89 11.77 -3.87
CA ALA A 294 -17.46 12.09 -3.68
C ALA A 294 -16.99 11.63 -2.30
N GLY A 295 -15.79 11.10 -2.21
CA GLY A 295 -15.13 10.84 -0.93
C GLY A 295 -14.10 11.92 -0.65
N LEU A 296 -14.15 12.55 0.53
CA LEU A 296 -13.25 13.62 0.93
C LEU A 296 -12.48 13.18 2.19
N HIS A 297 -11.15 13.26 2.17
CA HIS A 297 -10.33 13.10 3.37
C HIS A 297 -9.65 14.43 3.70
N LEU A 298 -10.16 15.11 4.72
CA LEU A 298 -9.62 16.37 5.22
C LEU A 298 -8.65 16.08 6.37
N ARG A 299 -7.36 16.33 6.15
CA ARG A 299 -6.28 16.03 7.10
C ARG A 299 -5.68 17.31 7.64
N THR A 300 -6.27 17.82 8.70
CA THR A 300 -5.93 19.10 9.30
C THR A 300 -5.80 19.03 10.82
N GLU A 301 -5.68 17.84 11.36
CA GLU A 301 -5.46 17.62 12.79
C GLU A 301 -4.09 18.18 13.24
N ASN A 302 -3.94 18.42 14.52
CA ASN A 302 -2.82 19.15 15.12
C ASN A 302 -1.44 18.49 14.88
N ASP A 303 -1.40 17.19 14.59
CA ASP A 303 -0.19 16.46 14.25
C ASP A 303 0.21 16.58 12.76
N ALA A 304 -0.60 17.27 11.93
CA ALA A 304 -0.25 17.54 10.54
C ALA A 304 0.94 18.50 10.48
N LEU A 305 1.96 18.14 9.68
CA LEU A 305 3.17 18.94 9.55
C LEU A 305 2.87 20.33 8.98
N SER A 306 3.66 21.33 9.38
CA SER A 306 3.45 22.73 8.99
C SER A 306 3.43 22.98 7.49
N ARG A 307 4.14 22.17 6.72
CA ARG A 307 4.25 22.23 5.25
C ARG A 307 3.10 21.52 4.50
N TRP A 308 2.26 20.76 5.20
CA TRP A 308 1.12 20.11 4.56
C TRP A 308 0.08 21.12 4.13
N PRO A 309 -0.70 20.87 3.06
CA PRO A 309 -1.80 21.73 2.65
C PRO A 309 -2.73 22.04 3.83
N LYS A 310 -3.08 23.32 4.00
CA LYS A 310 -3.95 23.76 5.08
C LYS A 310 -5.41 23.58 4.70
N PHE A 311 -6.30 23.86 5.69
CA PHE A 311 -7.76 23.73 5.51
C PHE A 311 -8.27 24.39 4.23
N ASP A 312 -7.90 25.65 4.00
CA ASP A 312 -8.42 26.40 2.85
C ASP A 312 -7.94 25.81 1.51
N GLU A 313 -6.69 25.34 1.45
CA GLU A 313 -6.13 24.70 0.25
C GLU A 313 -6.84 23.36 -0.01
N GLN A 314 -7.01 22.50 1.02
CA GLN A 314 -7.68 21.21 0.88
C GLN A 314 -9.15 21.42 0.54
N SER A 315 -9.90 22.17 1.39
CA SER A 315 -11.34 22.34 1.25
C SER A 315 -11.72 23.07 -0.05
N GLY A 316 -11.00 24.13 -0.41
CA GLY A 316 -11.21 24.87 -1.65
C GLY A 316 -11.04 23.99 -2.86
N ALA A 317 -9.91 23.29 -2.97
CA ALA A 317 -9.61 22.42 -4.10
C ALA A 317 -10.59 21.22 -4.21
N TYR A 318 -10.97 20.62 -3.07
CA TYR A 318 -11.93 19.50 -3.08
C TYR A 318 -13.31 19.94 -3.58
N LEU A 319 -13.83 21.05 -3.04
CA LEU A 319 -15.16 21.53 -3.38
C LEU A 319 -15.25 22.05 -4.81
N GLU A 320 -14.23 22.75 -5.29
CA GLU A 320 -14.16 23.22 -6.67
C GLU A 320 -14.18 22.04 -7.65
N ARG A 321 -13.27 21.05 -7.45
CA ARG A 321 -13.18 19.89 -8.32
C ARG A 321 -14.41 19.00 -8.25
N ALA A 322 -14.92 18.70 -7.05
CA ALA A 322 -16.12 17.88 -6.88
C ALA A 322 -17.35 18.58 -7.48
N GLY A 323 -17.47 19.91 -7.33
CA GLY A 323 -18.51 20.73 -7.95
C GLY A 323 -18.41 20.72 -9.47
N ALA A 324 -17.23 20.89 -10.05
CA ALA A 324 -16.99 20.82 -11.49
C ALA A 324 -17.32 19.43 -12.07
N MET A 325 -17.13 18.35 -11.30
CA MET A 325 -17.53 16.99 -11.66
C MET A 325 -19.02 16.72 -11.46
N GLY A 326 -19.79 17.69 -10.96
CA GLY A 326 -21.24 17.60 -10.80
C GLY A 326 -21.71 16.81 -9.58
N PHE A 327 -20.84 16.51 -8.60
CA PHE A 327 -21.26 15.83 -7.38
C PHE A 327 -22.26 16.66 -6.58
N LYS A 328 -23.34 16.01 -6.12
CA LYS A 328 -24.37 16.60 -5.24
C LYS A 328 -24.29 16.08 -3.80
N ALA A 329 -23.55 15.01 -3.60
CA ALA A 329 -23.32 14.43 -2.27
C ALA A 329 -21.86 14.05 -2.10
N ALA A 330 -21.34 14.22 -0.87
CA ALA A 330 -19.99 13.81 -0.50
C ALA A 330 -19.94 13.22 0.91
N TYR A 331 -19.08 12.22 1.10
CA TYR A 331 -18.69 11.67 2.38
C TYR A 331 -17.42 12.35 2.86
N LEU A 332 -17.41 12.85 4.10
CA LEU A 332 -16.26 13.54 4.69
C LEU A 332 -15.65 12.71 5.82
N ALA A 333 -14.42 12.28 5.63
CA ALA A 333 -13.56 11.67 6.65
C ALA A 333 -12.61 12.73 7.22
N THR A 334 -12.70 13.00 8.51
CA THR A 334 -11.80 13.86 9.29
C THR A 334 -12.00 13.63 10.78
N GLY A 335 -10.95 13.84 11.58
CA GLY A 335 -11.03 13.92 13.04
C GLY A 335 -11.40 15.31 13.55
N ASN A 336 -11.30 16.37 12.73
CA ASN A 336 -11.56 17.76 13.12
C ASN A 336 -13.01 18.17 12.84
N GLN A 337 -13.87 18.03 13.84
CA GLN A 337 -15.31 18.33 13.71
C GLN A 337 -15.61 19.82 13.44
N THR A 338 -14.77 20.73 13.93
CA THR A 338 -14.92 22.16 13.68
C THR A 338 -14.72 22.47 12.20
N GLU A 339 -13.70 21.91 11.60
CA GLU A 339 -13.42 22.10 10.18
C GLU A 339 -14.36 21.29 9.28
N ALA A 340 -14.85 20.14 9.75
CA ALA A 340 -15.92 19.41 9.09
C ALA A 340 -17.16 20.30 8.92
N ALA A 341 -17.59 21.00 9.98
CA ALA A 341 -18.73 21.92 9.93
C ALA A 341 -18.51 23.10 8.97
N LYS A 342 -17.28 23.66 8.93
CA LYS A 342 -16.92 24.74 7.97
C LYS A 342 -17.01 24.26 6.53
N LEU A 343 -16.41 23.08 6.22
CA LEU A 343 -16.42 22.49 4.89
C LEU A 343 -17.85 22.16 4.45
N THR A 344 -18.65 21.55 5.31
CA THR A 344 -20.05 21.19 5.02
C THR A 344 -20.88 22.44 4.67
N ARG A 345 -20.70 23.53 5.41
CA ARG A 345 -21.37 24.81 5.12
C ARG A 345 -20.93 25.37 3.77
N ALA A 346 -19.62 25.46 3.52
CA ALA A 346 -19.09 25.95 2.27
C ALA A 346 -19.55 25.12 1.05
N ALA A 347 -19.61 23.80 1.19
CA ALA A 347 -20.11 22.88 0.16
C ALA A 347 -21.56 23.18 -0.22
N LYS A 348 -22.41 23.40 0.79
CA LYS A 348 -23.83 23.71 0.56
C LYS A 348 -24.02 25.09 -0.08
N GLU A 349 -23.35 26.10 0.46
CA GLU A 349 -23.51 27.50 0.02
C GLU A 349 -22.95 27.74 -1.39
N LYS A 350 -21.76 27.19 -1.70
CA LYS A 350 -21.07 27.49 -2.95
C LYS A 350 -21.40 26.51 -4.09
N HIS A 351 -21.72 25.24 -3.77
CA HIS A 351 -21.88 24.18 -4.76
C HIS A 351 -23.21 23.42 -4.67
N GLY A 352 -24.07 23.77 -3.69
CA GLY A 352 -25.32 23.02 -3.45
C GLY A 352 -25.07 21.54 -3.15
N MET A 353 -23.90 21.21 -2.57
CA MET A 353 -23.47 19.84 -2.31
C MET A 353 -23.79 19.48 -0.86
N ALA A 354 -24.46 18.36 -0.64
CA ALA A 354 -24.72 17.81 0.68
C ALA A 354 -23.51 16.98 1.13
N VAL A 355 -22.87 17.41 2.23
CA VAL A 355 -21.69 16.71 2.81
C VAL A 355 -22.09 16.13 4.16
N VAL A 356 -21.68 14.89 4.42
CA VAL A 356 -21.99 14.16 5.65
C VAL A 356 -20.76 13.41 6.16
N THR A 357 -20.57 13.39 7.48
CA THR A 357 -19.58 12.57 8.20
C THR A 357 -20.19 11.23 8.61
N LYS A 358 -19.35 10.26 9.03
CA LYS A 358 -19.82 8.97 9.55
C LYS A 358 -20.82 9.10 10.70
N HIS A 359 -20.58 10.03 11.62
CA HIS A 359 -21.48 10.25 12.78
C HIS A 359 -22.85 10.77 12.35
N GLU A 360 -22.88 11.74 11.42
CA GLU A 360 -24.14 12.28 10.92
C GLU A 360 -24.89 11.26 10.06
N LEU A 361 -24.17 10.54 9.20
CA LEU A 361 -24.72 9.50 8.34
C LEU A 361 -25.42 8.38 9.14
N LEU A 362 -24.80 7.97 10.25
CA LEU A 362 -25.31 6.87 11.07
C LEU A 362 -26.39 7.29 12.10
N LYS A 363 -26.75 8.57 12.21
CA LYS A 363 -27.84 8.99 13.09
C LYS A 363 -29.18 8.31 12.78
N SER A 364 -29.45 8.04 11.53
CA SER A 364 -30.65 7.30 11.08
C SER A 364 -30.54 5.77 11.24
N HIS A 365 -29.39 5.27 11.71
CA HIS A 365 -29.08 3.85 11.89
C HIS A 365 -28.54 3.60 13.31
N PRO A 366 -29.39 3.63 14.36
CA PRO A 366 -28.95 3.64 15.77
C PRO A 366 -28.02 2.52 16.17
N ALA A 367 -28.28 1.29 15.70
CA ALA A 367 -27.44 0.12 16.02
C ALA A 367 -26.01 0.29 15.47
N ASP A 368 -25.86 0.79 14.24
CA ASP A 368 -24.55 1.01 13.63
C ASP A 368 -23.85 2.24 14.23
N LEU A 369 -24.61 3.25 14.66
CA LEU A 369 -24.07 4.39 15.40
C LEU A 369 -23.47 3.96 16.74
N GLU A 370 -24.15 3.08 17.48
CA GLU A 370 -23.63 2.54 18.74
C GLU A 370 -22.40 1.65 18.48
N ALA A 371 -22.42 0.83 17.43
CA ALA A 371 -21.26 0.05 17.02
C ALA A 371 -20.06 0.95 16.67
N LEU A 372 -20.29 2.08 15.97
CA LEU A 372 -19.25 3.06 15.68
C LEU A 372 -18.68 3.70 16.95
N LYS A 373 -19.54 4.08 17.91
CA LYS A 373 -19.13 4.69 19.18
C LYS A 373 -18.31 3.75 20.07
N ALA A 374 -18.54 2.45 19.95
CA ALA A 374 -17.77 1.43 20.67
C ALA A 374 -16.33 1.26 20.12
N LEU A 375 -16.07 1.73 18.90
CA LEU A 375 -14.76 1.72 18.29
C LEU A 375 -13.90 2.89 18.82
N THR A 376 -12.60 2.63 18.95
CA THR A 376 -11.62 3.68 19.23
C THR A 376 -11.50 4.64 18.03
N TRP A 377 -10.92 5.79 18.26
CA TRP A 377 -10.71 6.81 17.23
C TRP A 377 -9.98 6.25 15.99
N ASP A 378 -8.90 5.46 16.20
CA ASP A 378 -8.15 4.83 15.13
C ASP A 378 -8.99 3.79 14.36
N GLN A 379 -9.79 2.97 15.06
CA GLN A 379 -10.67 2.00 14.43
C GLN A 379 -11.80 2.67 13.63
N GLN A 380 -12.33 3.79 14.11
CA GLN A 380 -13.28 4.60 13.34
C GLN A 380 -12.69 5.12 12.03
N GLY A 381 -11.36 5.38 11.99
CA GLY A 381 -10.65 5.70 10.76
C GLY A 381 -10.67 4.57 9.73
N LEU A 382 -10.73 3.29 10.17
CA LEU A 382 -10.86 2.15 9.25
C LEU A 382 -12.26 2.09 8.61
N VAL A 383 -13.29 2.49 9.34
CA VAL A 383 -14.65 2.64 8.78
C VAL A 383 -14.62 3.70 7.68
N ASP A 384 -14.00 4.86 7.93
CA ASP A 384 -13.80 5.90 6.91
C ASP A 384 -13.05 5.35 5.68
N PHE A 385 -11.99 4.57 5.90
CA PHE A 385 -11.20 3.97 4.83
C PHE A 385 -12.07 3.11 3.89
N VAL A 386 -12.94 2.25 4.46
CA VAL A 386 -13.83 1.39 3.67
C VAL A 386 -14.84 2.22 2.87
N VAL A 387 -15.46 3.23 3.48
CA VAL A 387 -16.40 4.12 2.76
C VAL A 387 -15.72 4.86 1.61
N LEU A 388 -14.49 5.35 1.84
CA LEU A 388 -13.73 6.08 0.82
C LEU A 388 -13.28 5.20 -0.34
N LEU A 389 -13.10 3.89 -0.15
CA LEU A 389 -12.87 2.97 -1.27
C LEU A 389 -14.11 2.83 -2.19
N GLU A 390 -15.30 3.01 -1.64
CA GLU A 390 -16.57 2.82 -2.35
C GLU A 390 -17.12 4.08 -3.04
N CYS A 391 -16.48 5.26 -2.86
CA CYS A 391 -16.91 6.49 -3.52
C CYS A 391 -16.63 6.46 -5.03
N GLU A 392 -17.32 7.29 -5.80
CA GLU A 392 -17.09 7.43 -7.25
C GLU A 392 -15.74 8.09 -7.53
N TYR A 393 -15.43 9.17 -6.83
CA TYR A 393 -14.16 9.88 -6.92
C TYR A 393 -13.65 10.27 -5.53
N PHE A 394 -12.37 10.08 -5.28
CA PHE A 394 -11.73 10.35 -4.00
C PHE A 394 -10.88 11.62 -4.06
N PHE A 395 -11.04 12.48 -3.06
CA PHE A 395 -10.21 13.64 -2.82
C PHE A 395 -9.48 13.50 -1.49
N GLY A 396 -8.18 13.51 -1.53
CA GLY A 396 -7.33 13.37 -0.36
C GLY A 396 -6.18 14.36 -0.36
N VAL A 397 -5.22 14.16 0.53
CA VAL A 397 -4.07 15.03 0.69
C VAL A 397 -2.78 14.23 0.65
N SER A 398 -1.86 14.66 -0.16
CA SER A 398 -0.45 14.27 -0.08
C SER A 398 0.22 15.19 0.97
N PRO A 399 1.02 14.67 1.83
CA PRO A 399 1.64 13.35 1.95
C PRO A 399 1.01 12.43 3.03
N SER A 400 -0.29 12.47 3.22
CA SER A 400 -0.96 11.56 4.16
C SER A 400 -0.93 10.11 3.65
N SER A 401 -0.29 9.21 4.39
CA SER A 401 -0.26 7.77 4.08
C SER A 401 -1.65 7.15 4.02
N PHE A 402 -2.63 7.66 4.78
CA PHE A 402 -4.02 7.27 4.69
C PHE A 402 -4.59 7.58 3.30
N SER A 403 -4.46 8.84 2.85
CA SER A 403 -4.93 9.25 1.52
C SER A 403 -4.23 8.48 0.40
N MET A 404 -2.91 8.32 0.52
CA MET A 404 -2.11 7.59 -0.47
C MET A 404 -2.53 6.13 -0.58
N THR A 405 -2.76 5.45 0.55
CA THR A 405 -3.20 4.05 0.55
C THR A 405 -4.60 3.90 -0.04
N VAL A 406 -5.55 4.80 0.29
CA VAL A 406 -6.88 4.83 -0.33
C VAL A 406 -6.76 5.02 -1.84
N ALA A 407 -6.02 6.04 -2.29
CA ALA A 407 -5.83 6.32 -3.72
C ALA A 407 -5.14 5.16 -4.43
N GLY A 408 -4.08 4.57 -3.85
CA GLY A 408 -3.38 3.42 -4.40
C GLY A 408 -4.28 2.21 -4.58
N LYS A 409 -5.07 1.87 -3.54
CA LYS A 409 -6.01 0.75 -3.63
C LYS A 409 -7.13 0.99 -4.65
N ARG A 410 -7.67 2.20 -4.74
CA ARG A 410 -8.65 2.58 -5.76
C ARG A 410 -8.08 2.51 -7.19
N HIS A 411 -6.79 2.81 -7.34
CA HIS A 411 -6.09 2.73 -8.62
C HIS A 411 -6.00 1.29 -9.17
N LEU A 412 -6.13 0.26 -8.34
CA LEU A 412 -6.16 -1.16 -8.76
C LEU A 412 -7.31 -1.48 -9.72
N LYS A 413 -8.29 -0.59 -9.86
CA LYS A 413 -9.38 -0.70 -10.84
C LYS A 413 -8.98 -0.32 -12.26
N THR A 414 -7.84 0.35 -12.44
CA THR A 414 -7.38 0.83 -13.74
C THR A 414 -6.35 -0.13 -14.31
N GLU A 415 -6.26 -0.19 -15.63
CA GLU A 415 -5.17 -0.90 -16.30
C GLU A 415 -3.84 -0.14 -16.12
N GLY A 416 -2.72 -0.85 -16.19
CA GLY A 416 -1.39 -0.26 -16.10
C GLY A 416 -0.94 0.06 -14.67
N LEU A 417 -1.31 -0.76 -13.73
CA LEU A 417 -0.88 -0.74 -12.34
C LEU A 417 0.63 -0.48 -12.21
N TYR A 418 0.99 0.43 -11.33
CA TYR A 418 2.38 0.70 -10.92
C TYR A 418 3.36 1.12 -12.00
N THR A 419 2.90 1.46 -13.18
CA THR A 419 3.81 2.01 -14.19
C THR A 419 4.42 3.32 -13.73
N ARG A 420 3.71 4.09 -12.91
CA ARG A 420 4.18 5.35 -12.30
C ARG A 420 3.39 5.65 -11.02
N PRO A 421 3.80 5.12 -9.86
CA PRO A 421 3.08 5.32 -8.59
C PRO A 421 2.79 6.79 -8.25
N TRP A 422 3.71 7.70 -8.57
CA TRP A 422 3.53 9.15 -8.34
C TRP A 422 2.45 9.83 -9.19
N ARG A 423 1.84 9.12 -10.15
CA ARG A 423 0.66 9.62 -10.88
C ARG A 423 -0.65 9.28 -10.19
N ILE A 424 -0.63 8.43 -9.20
CA ILE A 424 -1.80 8.12 -8.40
C ILE A 424 -2.21 9.38 -7.64
N GLY A 425 -3.46 9.82 -7.84
CA GLY A 425 -3.97 11.05 -7.26
C GLY A 425 -3.51 12.35 -7.94
N GLY A 426 -2.81 12.27 -9.08
CA GLY A 426 -2.49 13.43 -9.91
C GLY A 426 -3.66 13.83 -10.84
N ASP A 427 -3.50 14.93 -11.57
CA ASP A 427 -4.55 15.48 -12.44
C ASP A 427 -5.05 14.51 -13.53
N GLY A 428 -4.25 13.54 -13.92
CA GLY A 428 -4.63 12.51 -14.90
C GLY A 428 -5.22 11.23 -14.30
N ASP A 429 -5.36 11.14 -12.99
CA ASP A 429 -5.97 9.97 -12.33
C ASP A 429 -7.50 10.08 -12.40
N GLY A 430 -8.16 9.14 -13.09
CA GLY A 430 -9.61 9.08 -13.21
C GLY A 430 -10.35 8.61 -11.96
N ARG A 431 -9.64 8.34 -10.84
CA ARG A 431 -10.21 7.75 -9.61
C ARG A 431 -10.03 8.58 -8.37
N SER A 432 -8.92 9.31 -8.29
CA SER A 432 -8.52 10.04 -7.09
C SER A 432 -7.75 11.30 -7.43
N TRP A 433 -7.80 12.28 -6.53
CA TRP A 433 -6.96 13.46 -6.59
C TRP A 433 -6.45 13.82 -5.19
N LEU A 434 -5.15 14.10 -5.07
CA LEU A 434 -4.51 14.43 -3.80
C LEU A 434 -3.99 15.87 -3.84
N ALA A 435 -4.48 16.71 -2.92
CA ALA A 435 -3.94 18.04 -2.71
C ALA A 435 -2.51 17.95 -2.21
N GLY A 436 -1.63 18.79 -2.73
CA GLY A 436 -0.23 18.89 -2.32
C GLY A 436 0.70 19.12 -3.50
N LYS A 437 1.98 19.23 -3.20
CA LYS A 437 3.03 19.47 -4.19
C LYS A 437 3.76 18.17 -4.53
N TYR A 438 4.13 18.03 -5.78
CA TYR A 438 4.83 16.84 -6.30
C TYR A 438 6.17 17.23 -6.96
N GLU A 439 6.73 18.38 -6.55
CA GLU A 439 7.93 18.93 -7.17
C GLU A 439 9.22 18.39 -6.53
N HIS A 440 9.18 18.12 -5.22
CA HIS A 440 10.33 17.72 -4.45
C HIS A 440 10.11 16.33 -3.83
N TYR A 441 10.75 15.33 -4.42
CA TYR A 441 10.55 13.91 -4.09
C TYR A 441 10.63 13.60 -2.58
N TRP A 442 11.59 14.19 -1.88
CA TRP A 442 11.81 13.93 -0.45
C TRP A 442 10.98 14.85 0.45
N GLU A 443 10.97 16.12 0.16
CA GLU A 443 10.25 17.14 0.93
C GLU A 443 8.75 16.98 0.82
N ASP A 444 8.25 16.56 -0.34
CA ASP A 444 6.83 16.30 -0.60
C ASP A 444 6.41 14.87 -0.30
N TRP A 445 7.30 14.06 0.27
CA TRP A 445 7.05 12.67 0.66
C TRP A 445 6.63 11.75 -0.49
N LEU A 446 7.01 12.05 -1.70
CA LEU A 446 6.67 11.26 -2.89
C LEU A 446 7.22 9.84 -2.82
N PHE A 447 8.33 9.63 -2.11
CA PHE A 447 8.90 8.30 -1.87
C PHE A 447 7.92 7.33 -1.18
N MET A 448 6.96 7.86 -0.41
CA MET A 448 5.95 7.00 0.23
C MET A 448 5.07 6.30 -0.80
N PHE A 449 4.80 6.91 -1.96
CA PHE A 449 4.05 6.26 -3.04
C PHE A 449 4.77 5.02 -3.58
N ASP A 450 6.12 5.07 -3.63
CA ASP A 450 6.92 3.95 -4.10
C ASP A 450 6.99 2.77 -3.13
N SER A 451 6.62 3.00 -1.87
CA SER A 451 6.76 2.03 -0.78
C SER A 451 5.45 1.69 -0.08
N LEU A 452 4.31 2.27 -0.48
CA LEU A 452 3.00 1.98 0.09
C LEU A 452 2.30 0.87 -0.70
N TRP A 453 1.98 -0.21 0.00
CA TRP A 453 1.23 -1.33 -0.57
C TRP A 453 -0.26 -1.01 -0.60
N PRO A 454 -0.95 -1.13 -1.73
CA PRO A 454 -2.38 -0.88 -1.85
C PRO A 454 -3.26 -1.94 -1.20
#